data_4670b7f39d1cab7741407c7feb58ff27
#
_entry.id   4670b7f39d1cab7741407c7feb58ff27
#
_cell.length_a   1.000
_cell.length_b   1.000
_cell.length_c   1.000
_cell.angle_alpha   90.00
_cell.angle_beta   90.00
_cell.angle_gamma   90.00
#
_symmetry.space_group_name_H-M   'P 1'
#
loop_
_entity.id
_entity.type
_entity.pdbx_description
1 polymer ?
#
loop_
_entity_poly.entity_id
_entity_poly.type
_entity_poly.pdbx_seq_one_letter_code
_entity_poly.pdbx_strand_id
1 'polypeptide(L)' 'MLEKITQLLADQIKVDPATIKPDTNLKDDLGVDSLDIFEFIMACEEEFDVEIDTEEVANFTTLAEAEKYLEGMVQG' A
#
# COMPACT_ATOMS: atom_id res chain seq x y z
N MET A 1 7.77 -8.61 -3.02
CA MET A 1 6.82 -7.89 -2.15
C MET A 1 6.40 -6.56 -2.73
N LEU A 2 7.33 -5.69 -3.10
CA LEU A 2 7.00 -4.36 -3.63
C LEU A 2 6.15 -4.41 -4.89
N GLU A 3 6.48 -5.29 -5.81
CA GLU A 3 5.70 -5.44 -7.04
C GLU A 3 4.24 -5.81 -6.74
N LYS A 4 4.05 -6.67 -5.76
CA LYS A 4 2.72 -7.14 -5.41
C LYS A 4 1.88 -6.01 -4.82
N ILE A 5 2.42 -5.25 -3.88
CA ILE A 5 1.67 -4.14 -3.30
C ILE A 5 1.47 -3.01 -4.30
N THR A 6 2.42 -2.79 -5.18
CA THR A 6 2.25 -1.81 -6.26
C THR A 6 1.06 -2.19 -7.13
N GLN A 7 0.97 -3.47 -7.49
CA GLN A 7 -0.13 -3.97 -8.30
C GLN A 7 -1.47 -3.83 -7.58
N LEU A 8 -1.50 -4.16 -6.29
CA LEU A 8 -2.72 -4.03 -5.51
C LEU A 8 -3.19 -2.59 -5.43
N LEU A 9 -2.26 -1.66 -5.23
CA LEU A 9 -2.62 -0.25 -5.17
C LEU A 9 -3.09 0.25 -6.53
N ALA A 10 -2.38 -0.11 -7.59
CA ALA A 10 -2.75 0.30 -8.94
C ALA A 10 -4.14 -0.16 -9.31
N ASP A 11 -4.49 -1.39 -8.94
CA ASP A 11 -5.82 -1.94 -9.18
C ASP A 11 -6.88 -1.18 -8.38
N GLN A 12 -6.54 -0.80 -7.15
CA GLN A 12 -7.48 -0.12 -6.27
C GLN A 12 -7.82 1.28 -6.78
N ILE A 13 -6.84 2.03 -7.22
CA ILE A 13 -7.05 3.41 -7.67
C ILE A 13 -7.11 3.51 -9.20
N LYS A 14 -7.04 2.39 -9.89
CA LYS A 14 -7.21 2.29 -11.35
C LYS A 14 -6.20 3.13 -12.13
N VAL A 15 -4.93 2.95 -11.79
CA VAL A 15 -3.83 3.57 -12.52
C VAL A 15 -2.88 2.49 -13.00
N ASP A 16 -2.00 2.85 -13.96
CA ASP A 16 -0.99 1.93 -14.46
C ASP A 16 0.08 1.73 -13.38
N PRO A 17 0.36 0.48 -12.97
CA PRO A 17 1.38 0.24 -11.96
C PRO A 17 2.75 0.77 -12.35
N ALA A 18 3.03 0.93 -13.64
CA ALA A 18 4.30 1.49 -14.10
C ALA A 18 4.48 2.96 -13.68
N THR A 19 3.39 3.66 -13.35
CA THR A 19 3.46 5.05 -12.92
C THR A 19 3.73 5.20 -11.43
N ILE A 20 3.67 4.10 -10.68
CA ILE A 20 3.86 4.12 -9.24
C ILE A 20 5.27 3.69 -8.90
N LYS A 21 5.98 4.52 -8.14
CA LYS A 21 7.34 4.24 -7.69
C LYS A 21 7.37 4.10 -6.18
N PRO A 22 8.41 3.44 -5.63
CA PRO A 22 8.49 3.26 -4.18
C PRO A 22 8.47 4.58 -3.40
N ASP A 23 9.05 5.62 -3.95
CA ASP A 23 9.11 6.93 -3.32
C ASP A 23 7.96 7.86 -3.71
N THR A 24 7.01 7.37 -4.49
CA THR A 24 5.83 8.16 -4.87
C THR A 24 5.00 8.46 -3.63
N ASN A 25 4.66 9.74 -3.44
CA ASN A 25 3.81 10.14 -2.34
C ASN A 25 2.36 9.78 -2.66
N LEU A 26 1.76 8.93 -1.83
CA LEU A 26 0.43 8.40 -2.10
C LEU A 26 -0.65 9.49 -2.11
N LYS A 27 -0.54 10.45 -1.22
CA LYS A 27 -1.54 11.50 -1.12
C LYS A 27 -1.29 12.65 -2.07
N ASP A 28 -0.03 13.09 -2.17
CA ASP A 28 0.31 14.27 -2.97
C ASP A 28 0.44 13.95 -4.45
N ASP A 29 1.05 12.83 -4.79
CA ASP A 29 1.31 12.48 -6.19
C ASP A 29 0.17 11.72 -6.84
N LEU A 30 -0.48 10.83 -6.07
CA LEU A 30 -1.55 9.98 -6.60
C LEU A 30 -2.95 10.44 -6.19
N GLY A 31 -3.05 11.34 -5.23
CA GLY A 31 -4.34 11.83 -4.77
C GLY A 31 -5.19 10.79 -4.06
N VAL A 32 -4.55 9.81 -3.44
CA VAL A 32 -5.25 8.75 -2.72
C VAL A 32 -5.83 9.29 -1.43
N ASP A 33 -7.11 9.04 -1.17
CA ASP A 33 -7.74 9.49 0.07
C ASP A 33 -7.77 8.35 1.10
N SER A 34 -8.35 8.63 2.28
CA SER A 34 -8.37 7.66 3.38
C SER A 34 -9.12 6.39 3.02
N LEU A 35 -10.21 6.51 2.27
CA LEU A 35 -11.00 5.35 1.89
C LEU A 35 -10.22 4.44 0.94
N ASP A 36 -9.52 5.03 -0.01
CA ASP A 36 -8.69 4.27 -0.94
C ASP A 36 -7.59 3.52 -0.19
N ILE A 37 -6.98 4.18 0.79
CA ILE A 37 -5.94 3.56 1.61
C ILE A 37 -6.51 2.39 2.40
N PHE A 38 -7.68 2.55 3.00
CA PHE A 38 -8.33 1.46 3.73
C PHE A 38 -8.59 0.26 2.84
N GLU A 39 -9.12 0.49 1.65
CA GLU A 39 -9.41 -0.60 0.73
C GLU A 39 -8.13 -1.29 0.25
N PHE A 40 -7.09 -0.51 0.01
CA PHE A 40 -5.78 -1.05 -0.35
C PHE A 40 -5.23 -1.93 0.78
N ILE A 41 -5.35 -1.47 2.02
CA ILE A 41 -4.87 -2.23 3.17
C ILE A 41 -5.65 -3.54 3.34
N MET A 42 -6.96 -3.50 3.14
CA MET A 42 -7.77 -4.72 3.21
C MET A 42 -7.34 -5.72 2.14
N ALA A 43 -7.04 -5.24 0.94
CA ALA A 43 -6.53 -6.11 -0.11
C ALA A 43 -5.19 -6.72 0.28
N CYS A 44 -4.31 -5.96 0.91
CA CYS A 44 -3.02 -6.47 1.38
C CYS A 44 -3.21 -7.52 2.47
N GLU A 45 -4.13 -7.30 3.39
CA GLU A 45 -4.42 -8.26 4.45
C GLU A 45 -4.85 -9.60 3.88
N GLU A 46 -5.71 -9.58 2.88
CA GLU A 46 -6.16 -10.80 2.23
C GLU A 46 -5.04 -11.46 1.43
N GLU A 47 -4.27 -10.67 0.71
CA GLU A 47 -3.23 -11.21 -0.17
C GLU A 47 -2.09 -11.86 0.62
N PHE A 48 -1.71 -11.27 1.73
CA PHE A 48 -0.58 -11.75 2.53
C PHE A 48 -1.01 -12.49 3.79
N ASP A 49 -2.31 -12.58 4.03
CA ASP A 49 -2.88 -13.26 5.22
C ASP A 49 -2.29 -12.70 6.52
N VAL A 50 -2.37 -11.39 6.67
CA VAL A 50 -1.87 -10.69 7.85
C VAL A 50 -2.91 -9.70 8.36
N GLU A 51 -2.77 -9.28 9.60
CA GLU A 51 -3.58 -8.20 10.18
C GLU A 51 -2.74 -6.93 10.22
N ILE A 52 -3.28 -5.86 9.66
CA ILE A 52 -2.57 -4.59 9.58
C ILE A 52 -3.28 -3.57 10.47
N ASP A 53 -2.49 -2.88 11.30
CA ASP A 53 -3.00 -1.83 12.17
C ASP A 53 -3.25 -0.57 11.33
N THR A 54 -4.51 -0.14 11.25
CA THR A 54 -4.87 1.03 10.46
C THR A 54 -4.26 2.32 10.98
N GLU A 55 -3.96 2.39 12.27
CA GLU A 55 -3.30 3.55 12.85
C GLU A 55 -1.87 3.68 12.33
N GLU A 56 -1.19 2.56 12.17
CA GLU A 56 0.15 2.55 11.61
C GLU A 56 0.14 3.00 10.16
N VAL A 57 -0.84 2.49 9.40
CA VAL A 57 -0.98 2.80 7.99
C VAL A 57 -1.26 4.28 7.75
N ALA A 58 -1.98 4.91 8.65
CA ALA A 58 -2.32 6.32 8.52
C ALA A 58 -1.07 7.22 8.46
N ASN A 59 0.06 6.71 8.96
CA ASN A 59 1.33 7.44 8.94
C ASN A 59 2.14 7.23 7.67
N PHE A 60 1.73 6.30 6.83
CA PHE A 60 2.46 6.02 5.59
C PHE A 60 2.26 7.14 4.58
N THR A 61 3.34 7.61 3.99
CA THR A 61 3.28 8.62 2.93
C THR A 61 3.73 8.05 1.59
N THR A 62 4.53 6.99 1.60
CA THR A 62 5.02 6.38 0.36
C THR A 62 4.77 4.89 0.36
N LEU A 63 4.83 4.30 -0.84
CA LEU A 63 4.66 2.87 -1.00
C LEU A 63 5.79 2.08 -0.34
N ALA A 64 7.00 2.64 -0.34
CA ALA A 64 8.14 1.99 0.30
C ALA A 64 7.91 1.79 1.80
N GLU A 65 7.25 2.73 2.45
CA GLU A 65 6.93 2.60 3.87
C GLU A 65 5.96 1.45 4.11
N ALA A 66 4.96 1.32 3.24
CA ALA A 66 4.00 0.23 3.33
C ALA A 66 4.68 -1.12 3.11
N GLU A 67 5.59 -1.19 2.13
CA GLU A 67 6.33 -2.41 1.86
C GLU A 67 7.15 -2.84 3.07
N LYS A 68 7.87 -1.89 3.65
CA LYS A 68 8.72 -2.17 4.80
C LYS A 68 7.92 -2.71 5.97
N TYR A 69 6.76 -2.13 6.21
CA TYR A 69 5.87 -2.57 7.27
C TYR A 69 5.39 -4.01 7.02
N LEU A 70 4.96 -4.29 5.79
CA LEU A 70 4.47 -5.62 5.44
C LEU A 70 5.56 -6.68 5.45
N GLU A 71 6.76 -6.33 5.02
CA GLU A 71 7.89 -7.27 5.06
C GLU A 71 8.14 -7.76 6.48
N GLY A 72 8.07 -6.87 7.45
CA GLY A 72 8.27 -7.23 8.84
C GLY A 72 7.22 -8.21 9.36
N MET A 73 6.01 -8.15 8.81
CA MET A 73 4.92 -9.04 9.21
C MET A 73 4.97 -10.38 8.50
N VAL A 74 5.27 -10.37 7.20
CA VAL A 74 5.21 -11.58 6.38
C VAL A 74 6.41 -12.49 6.61
N GLN A 75 7.56 -11.91 6.84
CA GLN A 75 8.79 -12.69 7.04
C GLN A 75 8.97 -13.18 8.47
N GLY A 76 8.16 -12.73 9.36
CA GLY A 76 8.24 -13.06 10.79
C GLY A 76 8.07 -14.52 11.14
#